data_0732f8dcd3ec11200657db1039fcd8f5
#
_entry.id   0732f8dcd3ec11200657db1039fcd8f5
#
_cell.length_a   1.000
_cell.length_b   1.000
_cell.length_c   1.000
_cell.angle_alpha   90.00
_cell.angle_beta   90.00
_cell.angle_gamma   90.00
#
_symmetry.space_group_name_H-M   'P 1'
#
loop_
_entity.id
_entity.type
_entity.pdbx_description
1 polymer ?
#
loop_
_entity_poly.entity_id
_entity_poly.type
_entity_poly.pdbx_seq_one_letter_code
_entity_poly.pdbx_strand_id
1 'polypeptide(L)'
;MKKSLVSLGVFVLMLSSVFGQSRAVIEKLEKQKQHLIRQELAIDDSLQVLKLNDIQERLQEMGWPSADPELISHPGFVLAYDEEHEQAKWVAHIILKDIQSGSEGRTNKFMVDPLVKTGSAVDEDYFIKTPKPEGGYSYKGYGFDRGHLAPSADFKWSRSALAASYYYSNMSPQRPALNRGKWARLEAFLRDIVQQHNSDVFVVTGPFLYPDMPKVPQSINKMSLPDRYWKVAYNPKTRSAIGFIMPNATCPEPVEWYAVPVDSIEKLTGFDFFKNLPDTLENRIEKKVILAPWLPDTKMGETLPLDKSELPKKAINTKMLKDYYLEEQPNLTVCGTVVSAHKSGKGHIFINLDKKFPETVFSATVWASDIKNFSYDLTAELMLKQVCITGPVTTYKGTPTTYIKGPEALFILGEQEDEN
;
A
#
# COMPACT_ATOMS: atom_id res chain seq x y z
N MET A 1 18.83 -2.42 76.85
CA MET A 1 17.74 -2.05 75.94
C MET A 1 17.88 -0.68 75.22
N LYS A 2 18.64 0.30 75.71
CA LYS A 2 18.80 1.63 75.06
C LYS A 2 19.71 1.66 73.81
N LYS A 3 20.72 0.73 73.70
CA LYS A 3 21.62 0.71 72.53
C LYS A 3 21.01 0.09 71.27
N SER A 4 19.99 -0.76 71.37
CA SER A 4 19.28 -1.37 70.21
C SER A 4 18.31 -0.43 69.46
N LEU A 5 17.72 0.50 70.22
CA LEU A 5 16.76 1.49 69.63
C LEU A 5 17.44 2.60 68.81
N VAL A 6 18.66 3.01 69.16
CA VAL A 6 19.42 4.03 68.42
C VAL A 6 19.94 3.46 67.08
N SER A 7 20.35 2.19 67.03
CA SER A 7 20.81 1.53 65.79
C SER A 7 19.69 1.35 64.79
N LEU A 8 18.47 1.03 65.22
CA LEU A 8 17.31 0.89 64.34
C LEU A 8 16.83 2.25 63.76
N GLY A 9 16.89 3.32 64.61
CA GLY A 9 16.54 4.67 64.17
C GLY A 9 17.48 5.24 63.10
N VAL A 10 18.79 5.00 63.24
CA VAL A 10 19.79 5.44 62.25
C VAL A 10 19.65 4.66 60.93
N PHE A 11 19.35 3.36 61.00
CA PHE A 11 19.14 2.54 59.78
C PHE A 11 17.87 2.93 59.03
N VAL A 12 16.77 3.26 59.70
CA VAL A 12 15.53 3.78 59.09
C VAL A 12 15.75 5.17 58.49
N LEU A 13 16.52 6.04 59.14
CA LEU A 13 16.88 7.36 58.60
C LEU A 13 17.79 7.26 57.37
N MET A 14 18.73 6.34 57.31
CA MET A 14 19.57 6.11 56.14
C MET A 14 18.77 5.52 54.97
N LEU A 15 17.86 4.59 55.19
CA LEU A 15 16.98 4.05 54.18
C LEU A 15 16.04 5.14 53.61
N SER A 16 15.46 5.96 54.47
CA SER A 16 14.58 7.07 54.01
C SER A 16 15.34 8.12 53.20
N SER A 17 16.61 8.38 53.51
CA SER A 17 17.46 9.31 52.75
C SER A 17 17.84 8.75 51.36
N VAL A 18 18.14 7.46 51.27
CA VAL A 18 18.45 6.78 49.98
C VAL A 18 17.20 6.72 49.09
N PHE A 19 16.03 6.39 49.66
CA PHE A 19 14.75 6.41 48.90
C PHE A 19 14.36 7.83 48.47
N GLY A 20 14.61 8.83 49.31
CA GLY A 20 14.37 10.24 48.97
C GLY A 20 15.26 10.74 47.83
N GLN A 21 16.54 10.38 47.83
CA GLN A 21 17.48 10.69 46.77
C GLN A 21 17.09 9.99 45.43
N SER A 22 16.74 8.72 45.49
CA SER A 22 16.26 7.99 44.29
C SER A 22 15.00 8.61 43.69
N ARG A 23 14.05 9.01 44.55
CA ARG A 23 12.79 9.65 44.11
C ARG A 23 13.04 11.01 43.47
N ALA A 24 13.93 11.84 44.01
CA ALA A 24 14.32 13.11 43.44
C ALA A 24 15.01 12.96 42.07
N VAL A 25 15.86 11.94 41.91
CA VAL A 25 16.51 11.61 40.64
C VAL A 25 15.46 11.16 39.58
N ILE A 26 14.53 10.30 39.99
CA ILE A 26 13.44 9.85 39.09
C ILE A 26 12.63 11.06 38.63
N GLU A 27 12.18 11.93 39.50
CA GLU A 27 11.42 13.13 39.15
C GLU A 27 12.19 14.07 38.21
N LYS A 28 13.49 14.24 38.42
CA LYS A 28 14.36 15.03 37.56
C LYS A 28 14.44 14.42 36.15
N LEU A 29 14.62 13.09 36.07
CA LEU A 29 14.69 12.39 34.77
C LEU A 29 13.36 12.41 34.05
N GLU A 30 12.22 12.28 34.74
CA GLU A 30 10.89 12.41 34.19
C GLU A 30 10.64 13.81 33.61
N LYS A 31 11.02 14.89 34.34
CA LYS A 31 10.95 16.26 33.84
C LYS A 31 11.82 16.48 32.60
N GLN A 32 13.03 15.93 32.60
CA GLN A 32 13.94 16.00 31.46
C GLN A 32 13.36 15.23 30.26
N LYS A 33 12.82 14.04 30.45
CA LYS A 33 12.12 13.26 29.42
C LYS A 33 10.95 14.05 28.82
N GLN A 34 10.13 14.65 29.64
CA GLN A 34 9.00 15.48 29.18
C GLN A 34 9.45 16.73 28.43
N HIS A 35 10.59 17.30 28.76
CA HIS A 35 11.17 18.43 28.03
C HIS A 35 11.66 17.98 26.64
N LEU A 36 12.37 16.87 26.54
CA LEU A 36 12.84 16.29 25.28
C LEU A 36 11.69 15.93 24.35
N ILE A 37 10.63 15.31 24.89
CA ILE A 37 9.41 14.99 24.11
C ILE A 37 8.79 16.25 23.52
N ARG A 38 8.72 17.35 24.30
CA ARG A 38 8.18 18.63 23.78
C ARG A 38 9.07 19.24 22.71
N GLN A 39 10.38 19.12 22.83
CA GLN A 39 11.31 19.59 21.78
C GLN A 39 11.18 18.78 20.51
N GLU A 40 11.08 17.44 20.63
CA GLU A 40 10.84 16.54 19.50
C GLU A 40 9.56 16.91 18.75
N LEU A 41 8.43 17.06 19.46
CA LEU A 41 7.15 17.47 18.85
C LEU A 41 7.25 18.82 18.11
N ALA A 42 7.94 19.80 18.68
CA ALA A 42 8.12 21.11 18.03
C ALA A 42 8.97 21.02 16.75
N ILE A 43 9.96 20.13 16.74
CA ILE A 43 10.76 19.84 15.53
C ILE A 43 9.90 19.14 14.49
N ASP A 44 9.12 18.14 14.88
CA ASP A 44 8.23 17.41 13.98
C ASP A 44 7.18 18.32 13.33
N ASP A 45 6.56 19.22 14.11
CA ASP A 45 5.63 20.22 13.59
C ASP A 45 6.33 21.14 12.55
N SER A 46 7.55 21.58 12.83
CA SER A 46 8.32 22.42 11.91
C SER A 46 8.68 21.67 10.63
N LEU A 47 9.09 20.40 10.75
CA LEU A 47 9.39 19.53 9.60
C LEU A 47 8.15 19.29 8.74
N GLN A 48 6.98 19.12 9.34
CA GLN A 48 5.73 18.95 8.58
C GLN A 48 5.40 20.20 7.76
N VAL A 49 5.52 21.39 8.34
CA VAL A 49 5.29 22.66 7.62
C VAL A 49 6.25 22.79 6.43
N LEU A 50 7.54 22.55 6.64
CA LEU A 50 8.54 22.62 5.57
C LEU A 50 8.28 21.59 4.46
N LYS A 51 7.93 20.35 4.81
CA LYS A 51 7.57 19.31 3.83
C LYS A 51 6.32 19.68 3.02
N LEU A 52 5.31 20.26 3.66
CA LEU A 52 4.10 20.71 2.97
C LEU A 52 4.37 21.82 1.97
N ASN A 53 5.22 22.78 2.33
CA ASN A 53 5.64 23.86 1.44
C ASN A 53 6.47 23.32 0.25
N ASP A 54 7.45 22.44 0.51
CA ASP A 54 8.24 21.76 -0.52
C ASP A 54 7.35 21.03 -1.53
N ILE A 55 6.33 20.31 -1.04
CA ILE A 55 5.38 19.60 -1.92
C ILE A 55 4.64 20.59 -2.83
N GLN A 56 4.14 21.70 -2.29
CA GLN A 56 3.43 22.70 -3.09
C GLN A 56 4.32 23.32 -4.16
N GLU A 57 5.55 23.70 -3.81
CA GLU A 57 6.53 24.25 -4.75
C GLU A 57 6.85 23.24 -5.87
N ARG A 58 7.14 22.00 -5.51
CA ARG A 58 7.47 20.92 -6.47
C ARG A 58 6.29 20.55 -7.37
N LEU A 59 5.06 20.53 -6.86
CA LEU A 59 3.86 20.32 -7.69
C LEU A 59 3.69 21.47 -8.69
N GLN A 60 3.91 22.71 -8.27
CA GLN A 60 3.87 23.89 -9.15
C GLN A 60 4.98 23.83 -10.21
N GLU A 61 6.19 23.41 -9.85
CA GLU A 61 7.30 23.23 -10.78
C GLU A 61 7.01 22.22 -11.88
N MET A 62 6.26 21.14 -11.58
CA MET A 62 5.85 20.15 -12.56
C MET A 62 4.81 20.67 -13.58
N GLY A 63 4.13 21.77 -13.24
CA GLY A 63 3.03 22.33 -14.02
C GLY A 63 1.69 21.62 -13.75
N TRP A 64 0.62 22.34 -14.02
CA TRP A 64 -0.74 21.86 -13.82
C TRP A 64 -1.29 21.21 -15.11
N PRO A 65 -2.02 20.09 -15.01
CA PRO A 65 -2.52 19.36 -16.18
C PRO A 65 -3.46 20.17 -17.09
N SER A 66 -4.08 21.22 -16.57
CA SER A 66 -5.00 22.08 -17.30
C SER A 66 -4.92 23.52 -16.82
N ALA A 67 -5.33 24.44 -17.66
CA ALA A 67 -5.41 25.88 -17.35
C ALA A 67 -6.74 26.18 -16.63
N ASP A 68 -6.93 25.63 -15.43
CA ASP A 68 -8.11 25.91 -14.64
C ASP A 68 -7.99 27.29 -13.97
N PRO A 69 -9.06 28.10 -13.99
CA PRO A 69 -9.02 29.45 -13.44
C PRO A 69 -8.91 29.46 -11.90
N GLU A 70 -9.31 28.39 -11.26
CA GLU A 70 -9.31 28.25 -9.81
C GLU A 70 -8.80 26.87 -9.38
N LEU A 71 -7.62 26.85 -8.77
CA LEU A 71 -7.03 25.68 -8.18
C LEU A 71 -7.24 25.69 -6.66
N ILE A 72 -7.57 24.54 -6.11
CA ILE A 72 -7.72 24.35 -4.67
C ILE A 72 -6.48 23.66 -4.14
N SER A 73 -5.76 24.35 -3.24
CA SER A 73 -4.54 23.86 -2.63
C SER A 73 -4.80 23.41 -1.19
N HIS A 74 -4.58 22.14 -0.93
CA HIS A 74 -4.66 21.52 0.40
C HIS A 74 -3.28 21.11 0.90
N PRO A 75 -3.13 20.87 2.21
CA PRO A 75 -1.94 20.23 2.73
C PRO A 75 -1.66 18.91 1.99
N GLY A 76 -0.55 18.88 1.20
CA GLY A 76 -0.06 17.69 0.52
C GLY A 76 -0.62 17.42 -0.90
N PHE A 77 -1.64 18.14 -1.38
CA PHE A 77 -2.16 17.98 -2.74
C PHE A 77 -2.83 19.24 -3.27
N VAL A 78 -2.98 19.29 -4.60
CA VAL A 78 -3.70 20.36 -5.31
C VAL A 78 -4.73 19.70 -6.24
N LEU A 79 -5.87 20.34 -6.44
CA LEU A 79 -6.92 19.84 -7.32
C LEU A 79 -7.58 20.97 -8.14
N ALA A 80 -8.18 20.59 -9.27
CA ALA A 80 -9.15 21.39 -10.00
C ALA A 80 -10.53 20.76 -9.80
N TYR A 81 -11.45 21.50 -9.19
CA TYR A 81 -12.81 21.04 -8.96
C TYR A 81 -13.69 21.31 -10.18
N ASP A 82 -14.69 20.46 -10.41
CA ASP A 82 -15.69 20.62 -11.45
C ASP A 82 -17.07 20.66 -10.83
N GLU A 83 -17.67 21.85 -10.87
CA GLU A 83 -18.98 22.14 -10.28
C GLU A 83 -20.14 21.41 -11.01
N GLU A 84 -20.03 21.17 -12.32
CA GLU A 84 -21.04 20.45 -13.07
C GLU A 84 -21.08 18.97 -12.70
N HIS A 85 -19.91 18.43 -12.36
CA HIS A 85 -19.73 17.02 -12.04
C HIS A 85 -19.65 16.72 -10.54
N GLU A 86 -19.56 17.75 -9.68
CA GLU A 86 -19.46 17.66 -8.21
C GLU A 86 -18.30 16.77 -7.75
N GLN A 87 -17.15 16.90 -8.39
CA GLN A 87 -15.91 16.17 -8.07
C GLN A 87 -14.71 16.82 -8.77
N ALA A 88 -13.50 16.44 -8.37
CA ALA A 88 -12.32 16.97 -9.04
C ALA A 88 -12.16 16.43 -10.46
N LYS A 89 -11.76 17.30 -11.39
CA LYS A 89 -11.24 16.93 -12.72
C LYS A 89 -9.96 16.13 -12.57
N TRP A 90 -9.09 16.59 -11.69
CA TRP A 90 -7.84 15.95 -11.33
C TRP A 90 -7.40 16.37 -9.93
N VAL A 91 -6.60 15.50 -9.29
CA VAL A 91 -5.88 15.74 -8.04
C VAL A 91 -4.43 15.38 -8.23
N ALA A 92 -3.52 16.31 -7.94
CA ALA A 92 -2.06 16.13 -8.01
C ALA A 92 -1.45 16.05 -6.61
N HIS A 93 -0.61 15.05 -6.35
CA HIS A 93 0.12 14.88 -5.10
C HIS A 93 1.46 14.21 -5.32
N ILE A 94 2.28 14.14 -4.27
CA ILE A 94 3.57 13.44 -4.29
C ILE A 94 3.53 12.31 -3.26
N ILE A 95 3.84 11.09 -3.68
CA ILE A 95 4.12 9.99 -2.77
C ILE A 95 5.58 10.15 -2.33
N LEU A 96 5.78 10.51 -1.07
CA LEU A 96 7.12 10.73 -0.52
C LEU A 96 7.84 9.41 -0.22
N LYS A 97 9.15 9.38 -0.43
CA LYS A 97 10.00 8.23 -0.06
C LYS A 97 9.95 7.92 1.44
N ASP A 98 9.67 8.90 2.27
CA ASP A 98 9.55 8.78 3.73
C ASP A 98 8.15 8.32 4.18
N ILE A 99 7.27 7.89 3.25
CA ILE A 99 5.87 7.57 3.54
C ILE A 99 5.70 6.53 4.65
N GLN A 100 6.65 5.61 4.80
CA GLN A 100 6.59 4.57 5.85
C GLN A 100 6.87 5.10 7.25
N SER A 101 7.48 6.29 7.39
CA SER A 101 7.74 6.88 8.70
C SER A 101 6.48 7.47 9.36
N GLY A 102 5.37 7.56 8.63
CA GLY A 102 4.12 8.12 9.11
C GLY A 102 3.38 7.20 10.07
N SER A 103 2.99 7.73 11.23
CA SER A 103 2.27 7.02 12.29
C SER A 103 0.77 7.36 12.37
N GLU A 104 0.30 8.32 11.58
CA GLU A 104 -1.10 8.76 11.62
C GLU A 104 -2.05 7.67 11.12
N GLY A 105 -3.08 7.41 11.92
CA GLY A 105 -4.08 6.38 11.64
C GLY A 105 -5.21 6.88 10.74
N ARG A 106 -5.78 5.97 9.95
CA ARG A 106 -6.95 6.26 9.11
C ARG A 106 -8.13 6.74 9.98
N THR A 107 -8.70 7.92 9.66
CA THR A 107 -9.76 8.53 10.46
C THR A 107 -11.17 8.22 9.96
N ASN A 108 -11.37 8.03 8.67
CA ASN A 108 -12.66 7.92 7.97
C ASN A 108 -13.62 9.12 8.26
N LYS A 109 -13.08 10.27 8.63
CA LYS A 109 -13.85 11.50 8.90
C LYS A 109 -13.97 12.30 7.61
N PHE A 110 -14.93 11.94 6.78
CA PHE A 110 -15.23 12.68 5.56
C PHE A 110 -15.90 14.01 5.89
N MET A 111 -15.53 15.06 5.16
CA MET A 111 -15.95 16.43 5.43
C MET A 111 -16.20 17.19 4.13
N VAL A 112 -17.13 18.13 4.18
CA VAL A 112 -17.30 19.13 3.12
C VAL A 112 -16.03 19.96 3.01
N ASP A 113 -15.58 20.22 1.77
CA ASP A 113 -14.39 21.02 1.55
C ASP A 113 -14.69 22.52 1.72
N PRO A 114 -14.09 23.19 2.69
CA PRO A 114 -14.34 24.60 2.93
C PRO A 114 -13.76 25.54 1.86
N LEU A 115 -12.88 25.01 0.99
CA LEU A 115 -12.24 25.80 -0.08
C LEU A 115 -13.02 25.74 -1.40
N VAL A 116 -13.98 24.82 -1.56
CA VAL A 116 -14.94 24.84 -2.67
C VAL A 116 -16.02 25.87 -2.36
N LYS A 117 -15.97 27.03 -3.04
CA LYS A 117 -16.81 28.19 -2.71
C LYS A 117 -18.32 27.95 -2.89
N THR A 118 -18.69 27.14 -3.84
CA THR A 118 -20.08 26.77 -4.13
C THR A 118 -20.58 25.63 -3.24
N GLY A 119 -19.70 25.01 -2.48
CA GLY A 119 -19.90 23.79 -1.71
C GLY A 119 -19.42 22.57 -2.48
N SER A 120 -18.75 21.62 -1.83
CA SER A 120 -18.40 20.33 -2.41
C SER A 120 -19.52 19.32 -2.24
N ALA A 121 -19.40 18.15 -2.88
CA ALA A 121 -20.21 16.99 -2.56
C ALA A 121 -20.31 16.74 -1.05
N VAL A 122 -21.35 16.03 -0.61
CA VAL A 122 -21.68 15.76 0.78
C VAL A 122 -21.99 14.28 0.99
N ASP A 123 -22.22 13.86 2.24
CA ASP A 123 -22.61 12.48 2.59
C ASP A 123 -23.86 12.02 1.80
N GLU A 124 -24.82 12.92 1.64
CA GLU A 124 -26.09 12.66 0.97
C GLU A 124 -25.96 12.41 -0.55
N ASP A 125 -24.82 12.70 -1.13
CA ASP A 125 -24.50 12.30 -2.52
C ASP A 125 -24.14 10.82 -2.65
N TYR A 126 -23.81 10.16 -1.54
CA TYR A 126 -23.41 8.75 -1.49
C TYR A 126 -24.41 7.88 -0.71
N PHE A 127 -25.22 8.47 0.21
CA PHE A 127 -26.05 7.73 1.16
C PHE A 127 -27.39 8.44 1.44
N ILE A 128 -28.44 7.64 1.63
CA ILE A 128 -29.63 8.08 2.35
C ILE A 128 -29.30 8.07 3.85
N LYS A 129 -29.46 9.21 4.50
CA LYS A 129 -29.24 9.42 5.94
C LYS A 129 -30.58 9.48 6.65
N THR A 130 -30.89 8.49 7.46
CA THR A 130 -32.17 8.41 8.18
C THR A 130 -31.93 8.50 9.68
N PRO A 131 -32.56 9.45 10.42
CA PRO A 131 -32.48 9.53 11.87
C PRO A 131 -32.97 8.24 12.53
N LYS A 132 -32.28 7.82 13.61
CA LYS A 132 -32.69 6.69 14.43
C LYS A 132 -33.42 7.16 15.67
N PRO A 133 -34.45 6.41 16.17
CA PRO A 133 -35.18 6.76 17.39
C PRO A 133 -34.28 6.89 18.63
N GLU A 134 -33.25 6.07 18.72
CA GLU A 134 -32.25 6.05 19.80
C GLU A 134 -31.16 7.13 19.69
N GLY A 135 -31.24 7.99 18.71
CA GLY A 135 -30.24 9.00 18.36
C GLY A 135 -29.25 8.53 17.32
N GLY A 136 -28.58 9.48 16.62
CA GLY A 136 -27.71 9.21 15.50
C GLY A 136 -28.47 8.94 14.20
N TYR A 137 -27.76 8.32 13.22
CA TYR A 137 -28.28 8.09 11.87
C TYR A 137 -27.99 6.69 11.38
N SER A 138 -28.89 6.14 10.55
CA SER A 138 -28.59 5.01 9.67
C SER A 138 -28.24 5.53 8.28
N TYR A 139 -27.33 4.82 7.60
CA TYR A 139 -26.87 5.18 6.27
C TYR A 139 -27.15 4.03 5.31
N LYS A 140 -27.83 4.30 4.19
CA LYS A 140 -28.05 3.36 3.11
C LYS A 140 -27.34 3.88 1.86
N GLY A 141 -26.24 3.24 1.47
CA GLY A 141 -25.44 3.64 0.34
C GLY A 141 -26.14 3.41 -1.01
N TYR A 142 -25.79 4.22 -2.00
CA TYR A 142 -26.26 4.08 -3.38
C TYR A 142 -25.46 3.07 -4.20
N GLY A 143 -24.57 2.31 -3.56
CA GLY A 143 -23.74 1.29 -4.21
C GLY A 143 -22.37 1.78 -4.66
N PHE A 144 -21.96 2.96 -4.20
CA PHE A 144 -20.65 3.56 -4.48
C PHE A 144 -19.90 3.86 -3.18
N ASP A 145 -18.59 3.66 -3.22
CA ASP A 145 -17.69 4.12 -2.17
C ASP A 145 -17.29 5.58 -2.42
N ARG A 146 -16.96 6.30 -1.36
CA ARG A 146 -16.22 7.56 -1.42
C ARG A 146 -14.77 7.23 -1.78
N GLY A 147 -14.51 7.07 -3.09
CA GLY A 147 -13.19 6.70 -3.59
C GLY A 147 -12.23 7.88 -3.60
N HIS A 148 -11.11 7.74 -2.90
CA HIS A 148 -10.07 8.76 -2.89
C HIS A 148 -9.40 8.88 -4.27
N LEU A 149 -9.14 10.11 -4.74
CA LEU A 149 -8.26 10.37 -5.87
C LEU A 149 -6.80 10.44 -5.41
N ALA A 150 -6.49 11.24 -4.38
CA ALA A 150 -5.24 11.17 -3.64
C ALA A 150 -5.47 10.35 -2.35
N PRO A 151 -4.89 9.13 -2.23
CA PRO A 151 -5.27 8.19 -1.18
C PRO A 151 -4.72 8.60 0.19
N SER A 152 -5.53 8.46 1.23
CA SER A 152 -5.16 8.81 2.61
C SER A 152 -3.91 8.07 3.11
N ALA A 153 -3.60 6.91 2.53
CA ALA A 153 -2.40 6.14 2.87
C ALA A 153 -1.10 6.86 2.52
N ASP A 154 -1.14 7.80 1.55
CA ASP A 154 0.03 8.55 1.09
C ASP A 154 0.35 9.76 2.00
N PHE A 155 -0.53 10.06 2.97
CA PHE A 155 -0.42 11.22 3.86
C PHE A 155 -0.22 10.88 5.34
N LYS A 156 0.09 9.64 5.69
CA LYS A 156 0.28 9.21 7.10
C LYS A 156 1.40 9.94 7.84
N TRP A 157 2.26 10.61 7.13
CA TRP A 157 3.37 11.40 7.67
C TRP A 157 2.95 12.79 8.17
N SER A 158 1.72 13.25 7.85
CA SER A 158 1.20 14.56 8.25
C SER A 158 -0.28 14.47 8.63
N ARG A 159 -0.59 14.91 9.84
CA ARG A 159 -1.96 14.92 10.37
C ARG A 159 -2.88 15.82 9.54
N SER A 160 -2.38 17.01 9.13
CA SER A 160 -3.16 17.96 8.33
C SER A 160 -3.40 17.44 6.91
N ALA A 161 -2.38 16.88 6.24
CA ALA A 161 -2.53 16.30 4.92
C ALA A 161 -3.45 15.07 4.94
N LEU A 162 -3.31 14.20 5.95
CA LEU A 162 -4.20 13.07 6.15
C LEU A 162 -5.66 13.53 6.37
N ALA A 163 -5.89 14.54 7.20
CA ALA A 163 -7.23 15.07 7.43
C ALA A 163 -7.83 15.67 6.16
N ALA A 164 -7.05 16.48 5.41
CA ALA A 164 -7.47 17.08 4.16
C ALA A 164 -7.81 16.03 3.09
N SER A 165 -7.13 14.87 3.08
CA SER A 165 -7.41 13.81 2.12
C SER A 165 -8.85 13.26 2.21
N TYR A 166 -9.57 13.53 3.31
CA TYR A 166 -10.98 13.14 3.51
C TYR A 166 -12.00 14.22 3.11
N TYR A 167 -11.57 15.32 2.50
CA TYR A 167 -12.52 16.27 1.90
C TYR A 167 -13.24 15.65 0.70
N TYR A 168 -14.53 15.95 0.58
CA TYR A 168 -15.34 15.44 -0.54
C TYR A 168 -14.84 15.89 -1.90
N SER A 169 -14.14 17.01 -2.01
CA SER A 169 -13.46 17.44 -3.24
C SER A 169 -12.41 16.45 -3.75
N ASN A 170 -11.84 15.63 -2.86
CA ASN A 170 -10.90 14.55 -3.18
C ASN A 170 -11.60 13.19 -3.39
N MET A 171 -12.94 13.15 -3.37
CA MET A 171 -13.74 11.92 -3.50
C MET A 171 -14.42 11.84 -4.84
N SER A 172 -14.55 10.61 -5.35
CA SER A 172 -15.32 10.29 -6.54
C SER A 172 -16.13 9.01 -6.31
N PRO A 173 -17.31 8.84 -6.96
CA PRO A 173 -18.19 7.69 -6.74
C PRO A 173 -17.64 6.43 -7.42
N GLN A 174 -16.82 5.69 -6.70
CA GLN A 174 -16.20 4.45 -7.18
C GLN A 174 -17.03 3.22 -6.77
N ARG A 175 -17.17 2.27 -7.68
CA ARG A 175 -17.75 0.96 -7.31
C ARG A 175 -16.83 0.24 -6.33
N PRO A 176 -17.39 -0.44 -5.30
CA PRO A 176 -16.60 -1.17 -4.30
C PRO A 176 -15.61 -2.17 -4.92
N ALA A 177 -15.99 -2.83 -6.02
CA ALA A 177 -15.15 -3.78 -6.71
C ALA A 177 -13.85 -3.15 -7.28
N LEU A 178 -13.93 -1.90 -7.76
CA LEU A 178 -12.75 -1.14 -8.17
C LEU A 178 -12.00 -0.61 -6.94
N ASN A 179 -12.67 0.22 -6.12
CA ASN A 179 -12.06 0.96 -5.02
C ASN A 179 -11.33 0.06 -4.02
N ARG A 180 -12.01 -1.00 -3.55
CA ARG A 180 -11.46 -1.95 -2.57
C ARG A 180 -10.60 -3.04 -3.21
N GLY A 181 -10.63 -3.13 -4.54
CA GLY A 181 -9.94 -4.14 -5.34
C GLY A 181 -8.72 -3.60 -6.05
N LYS A 182 -8.79 -3.51 -7.39
CA LYS A 182 -7.63 -3.20 -8.22
C LYS A 182 -7.11 -1.77 -8.05
N TRP A 183 -7.97 -0.80 -7.73
CA TRP A 183 -7.54 0.58 -7.46
C TRP A 183 -6.63 0.66 -6.22
N ALA A 184 -7.04 0.02 -5.12
CA ALA A 184 -6.21 -0.09 -3.92
C ALA A 184 -4.87 -0.80 -4.19
N ARG A 185 -4.86 -1.79 -5.11
CA ARG A 185 -3.63 -2.47 -5.54
C ARG A 185 -2.73 -1.57 -6.38
N LEU A 186 -3.29 -0.73 -7.27
CA LEU A 186 -2.54 0.27 -8.03
C LEU A 186 -1.88 1.29 -7.10
N GLU A 187 -2.59 1.77 -6.08
CA GLU A 187 -2.04 2.68 -5.07
C GLU A 187 -0.91 2.04 -4.27
N ALA A 188 -1.08 0.77 -3.86
CA ALA A 188 -0.03 0.01 -3.20
C ALA A 188 1.19 -0.19 -4.12
N PHE A 189 0.96 -0.54 -5.39
CA PHE A 189 2.00 -0.69 -6.40
C PHE A 189 2.87 0.58 -6.54
N LEU A 190 2.27 1.77 -6.61
CA LEU A 190 3.04 3.01 -6.67
C LEU A 190 3.85 3.28 -5.40
N ARG A 191 3.30 2.97 -4.22
CA ARG A 191 4.05 3.07 -2.95
C ARG A 191 5.22 2.09 -2.89
N ASP A 192 5.05 0.87 -3.40
CA ASP A 192 6.13 -0.13 -3.48
C ASP A 192 7.28 0.38 -4.38
N ILE A 193 6.94 1.02 -5.51
CA ILE A 193 7.93 1.66 -6.41
C ILE A 193 8.69 2.80 -5.70
N VAL A 194 7.98 3.63 -4.94
CA VAL A 194 8.62 4.70 -4.14
C VAL A 194 9.65 4.10 -3.17
N GLN A 195 9.30 3.03 -2.48
CA GLN A 195 10.20 2.36 -1.53
C GLN A 195 11.39 1.70 -2.24
N GLN A 196 11.11 0.98 -3.32
CA GLN A 196 12.14 0.29 -4.11
C GLN A 196 13.21 1.24 -4.63
N HIS A 197 12.78 2.34 -5.23
CA HIS A 197 13.70 3.32 -5.80
C HIS A 197 14.25 4.31 -4.78
N ASN A 198 13.72 4.33 -3.55
CA ASN A 198 13.98 5.38 -2.56
C ASN A 198 13.90 6.78 -3.22
N SER A 199 12.77 7.03 -3.85
CA SER A 199 12.51 8.24 -4.64
C SER A 199 11.05 8.62 -4.57
N ASP A 200 10.78 9.91 -4.43
CA ASP A 200 9.43 10.44 -4.52
C ASP A 200 8.85 10.21 -5.91
N VAL A 201 7.53 10.04 -5.97
CA VAL A 201 6.77 9.87 -7.23
C VAL A 201 5.67 10.91 -7.29
N PHE A 202 5.63 11.69 -8.36
CA PHE A 202 4.54 12.60 -8.67
C PHE A 202 3.37 11.82 -9.23
N VAL A 203 2.16 12.10 -8.74
CA VAL A 203 0.95 11.40 -9.16
C VAL A 203 -0.16 12.40 -9.46
N VAL A 204 -0.81 12.23 -10.60
CA VAL A 204 -2.05 12.92 -10.93
C VAL A 204 -3.14 11.87 -11.17
N THR A 205 -4.30 12.10 -10.60
CA THR A 205 -5.42 11.15 -10.64
C THR A 205 -6.72 11.86 -10.96
N GLY A 206 -7.55 11.27 -11.79
CA GLY A 206 -8.87 11.82 -12.05
C GLY A 206 -9.85 10.81 -12.65
N PRO A 207 -11.14 11.16 -12.63
CA PRO A 207 -12.16 10.50 -13.44
C PRO A 207 -12.08 10.97 -14.89
N PHE A 208 -12.64 10.20 -15.84
CA PHE A 208 -13.01 10.76 -17.12
C PHE A 208 -14.36 11.46 -16.97
N LEU A 209 -14.37 12.77 -17.20
CA LEU A 209 -15.56 13.61 -17.13
C LEU A 209 -15.91 14.09 -18.55
N TYR A 210 -17.19 14.03 -18.91
CA TYR A 210 -17.71 14.48 -20.19
C TYR A 210 -19.16 14.98 -20.03
N PRO A 211 -19.66 15.87 -20.88
CA PRO A 211 -21.03 16.37 -20.81
C PRO A 211 -22.06 15.23 -20.80
N ASP A 212 -23.19 15.46 -20.16
CA ASP A 212 -24.33 14.54 -20.10
C ASP A 212 -24.05 13.15 -19.49
N MET A 213 -23.03 13.05 -18.64
CA MET A 213 -22.72 11.82 -17.90
C MET A 213 -23.90 11.36 -17.04
N PRO A 214 -24.09 10.04 -16.87
CA PRO A 214 -24.98 9.51 -15.85
C PRO A 214 -24.67 10.11 -14.48
N LYS A 215 -25.71 10.38 -13.71
CA LYS A 215 -25.55 10.88 -12.34
C LYS A 215 -25.73 9.73 -11.35
N VAL A 216 -25.10 9.85 -10.18
CA VAL A 216 -25.32 8.92 -9.07
C VAL A 216 -26.81 8.97 -8.69
N PRO A 217 -27.53 7.86 -8.73
CA PRO A 217 -28.95 7.83 -8.39
C PRO A 217 -29.20 8.42 -7.00
N GLN A 218 -30.18 9.33 -6.88
CA GLN A 218 -30.58 9.98 -5.63
C GLN A 218 -29.51 10.93 -5.02
N SER A 219 -28.38 11.18 -5.66
CA SER A 219 -27.44 12.23 -5.27
C SER A 219 -28.13 13.58 -5.24
N ILE A 220 -28.02 14.31 -4.13
CA ILE A 220 -28.71 15.60 -3.95
C ILE A 220 -28.10 16.69 -4.83
N ASN A 221 -26.78 16.65 -5.05
CA ASN A 221 -26.03 17.59 -5.88
C ASN A 221 -25.87 17.09 -7.33
N LYS A 222 -26.56 15.98 -7.70
CA LYS A 222 -26.50 15.39 -9.05
C LYS A 222 -25.06 15.05 -9.47
N MET A 223 -24.29 14.52 -8.54
CA MET A 223 -22.91 14.12 -8.78
C MET A 223 -22.79 13.16 -9.97
N SER A 224 -21.88 13.40 -10.88
CA SER A 224 -21.64 12.55 -12.04
C SER A 224 -21.05 11.20 -11.65
N LEU A 225 -21.43 10.16 -12.39
CA LEU A 225 -20.93 8.80 -12.20
C LEU A 225 -19.92 8.46 -13.31
N PRO A 226 -18.61 8.54 -13.04
CA PRO A 226 -17.58 8.17 -14.01
C PRO A 226 -17.64 6.68 -14.36
N ASP A 227 -17.49 6.37 -15.65
CA ASP A 227 -17.37 5.01 -16.15
C ASP A 227 -15.96 4.41 -15.97
N ARG A 228 -14.97 5.26 -15.83
CA ARG A 228 -13.55 4.88 -15.68
C ARG A 228 -12.73 5.99 -15.03
N TYR A 229 -11.57 5.59 -14.50
CA TYR A 229 -10.59 6.47 -13.86
C TYR A 229 -9.24 6.32 -14.51
N TRP A 230 -8.46 7.37 -14.43
CA TRP A 230 -7.06 7.39 -14.85
C TRP A 230 -6.14 7.81 -13.70
N LYS A 231 -4.90 7.37 -13.77
CA LYS A 231 -3.82 7.76 -12.87
C LYS A 231 -2.54 7.86 -13.68
N VAL A 232 -1.83 8.98 -13.57
CA VAL A 232 -0.53 9.21 -14.20
C VAL A 232 0.51 9.36 -13.11
N ALA A 233 1.66 8.72 -13.28
CA ALA A 233 2.77 8.78 -12.33
C ALA A 233 4.09 9.10 -13.03
N TYR A 234 4.92 9.95 -12.41
CA TYR A 234 6.26 10.29 -12.85
C TYR A 234 7.29 10.07 -11.74
N ASN A 235 8.34 9.32 -12.04
CA ASN A 235 9.47 9.10 -11.15
C ASN A 235 10.68 9.90 -11.64
N PRO A 236 11.11 10.97 -10.95
CA PRO A 236 12.21 11.81 -11.39
C PRO A 236 13.56 11.11 -11.35
N LYS A 237 13.75 10.10 -10.47
CA LYS A 237 15.01 9.36 -10.36
C LYS A 237 15.25 8.47 -11.56
N THR A 238 14.24 7.75 -12.01
CA THR A 238 14.31 6.88 -13.20
C THR A 238 14.02 7.64 -14.50
N ARG A 239 13.52 8.89 -14.39
CA ARG A 239 13.06 9.71 -15.53
C ARG A 239 12.09 8.92 -16.41
N SER A 240 11.06 8.34 -15.77
CA SER A 240 10.03 7.54 -16.42
C SER A 240 8.63 7.99 -15.98
N ALA A 241 7.67 7.91 -16.89
CA ALA A 241 6.27 8.13 -16.61
C ALA A 241 5.44 6.91 -17.03
N ILE A 242 4.26 6.76 -16.43
CA ILE A 242 3.32 5.69 -16.72
C ILE A 242 1.89 6.20 -16.47
N GLY A 243 0.98 5.84 -17.37
CA GLY A 243 -0.45 6.05 -17.20
C GLY A 243 -1.17 4.75 -16.91
N PHE A 244 -2.31 4.82 -16.25
CA PHE A 244 -3.23 3.70 -16.03
C PHE A 244 -4.66 4.15 -16.33
N ILE A 245 -5.44 3.29 -16.99
CA ILE A 245 -6.89 3.48 -17.18
C ILE A 245 -7.60 2.26 -16.66
N MET A 246 -8.53 2.45 -15.71
CA MET A 246 -9.32 1.37 -15.12
C MET A 246 -10.81 1.67 -15.20
N PRO A 247 -11.66 0.72 -15.65
CA PRO A 247 -13.11 0.90 -15.62
C PRO A 247 -13.62 0.98 -14.18
N ASN A 248 -14.68 1.74 -13.95
CA ASN A 248 -15.38 1.80 -12.67
C ASN A 248 -16.18 0.50 -12.42
N ALA A 249 -15.49 -0.63 -12.46
CA ALA A 249 -16.05 -1.98 -12.39
C ALA A 249 -15.00 -2.94 -11.80
N THR A 250 -15.30 -4.24 -11.82
CA THR A 250 -14.32 -5.29 -11.49
C THR A 250 -13.19 -5.28 -12.52
N CYS A 251 -11.95 -5.26 -12.03
CA CYS A 251 -10.73 -5.30 -12.84
C CYS A 251 -9.98 -6.60 -12.52
N PRO A 252 -10.16 -7.68 -13.32
CA PRO A 252 -9.58 -8.99 -13.00
C PRO A 252 -8.06 -9.07 -13.24
N GLU A 253 -7.57 -8.39 -14.27
CA GLU A 253 -6.21 -8.50 -14.75
C GLU A 253 -5.16 -7.91 -13.78
N PRO A 254 -3.88 -8.26 -13.87
CA PRO A 254 -2.79 -7.60 -13.14
C PRO A 254 -2.78 -6.08 -13.37
N VAL A 255 -2.22 -5.31 -12.42
CA VAL A 255 -2.18 -3.83 -12.49
C VAL A 255 -1.51 -3.36 -13.79
N GLU A 256 -0.46 -4.03 -14.19
CA GLU A 256 0.36 -3.71 -15.36
C GLU A 256 -0.40 -3.79 -16.68
N TRP A 257 -1.48 -4.56 -16.75
CA TRP A 257 -2.33 -4.67 -17.94
C TRP A 257 -3.20 -3.45 -18.19
N TYR A 258 -3.39 -2.63 -17.16
CA TYR A 258 -4.11 -1.35 -17.26
C TYR A 258 -3.18 -0.18 -17.59
N ALA A 259 -1.87 -0.45 -17.75
CA ALA A 259 -0.90 0.56 -18.11
C ALA A 259 -1.09 1.04 -19.55
N VAL A 260 -1.04 2.35 -19.73
CA VAL A 260 -1.15 3.03 -21.03
C VAL A 260 -0.07 4.11 -21.14
N PRO A 261 0.28 4.54 -22.36
CA PRO A 261 1.06 5.76 -22.55
C PRO A 261 0.38 6.96 -21.91
N VAL A 262 1.15 7.89 -21.36
CA VAL A 262 0.60 9.15 -20.80
C VAL A 262 -0.13 9.93 -21.91
N ASP A 263 0.46 10.05 -23.12
CA ASP A 263 -0.15 10.66 -24.32
C ASP A 263 -1.57 10.12 -24.60
N SER A 264 -1.85 8.86 -24.22
CA SER A 264 -3.19 8.28 -24.43
C SER A 264 -4.23 8.89 -23.48
N ILE A 265 -3.82 9.21 -22.25
CA ILE A 265 -4.68 9.88 -21.27
C ILE A 265 -4.85 11.34 -21.66
N GLU A 266 -3.80 12.00 -22.08
CA GLU A 266 -3.81 13.39 -22.56
C GLU A 266 -4.78 13.57 -23.73
N LYS A 267 -4.69 12.69 -24.73
CA LYS A 267 -5.59 12.68 -25.88
C LYS A 267 -7.06 12.51 -25.48
N LEU A 268 -7.35 11.77 -24.42
CA LEU A 268 -8.71 11.48 -23.95
C LEU A 268 -9.25 12.58 -23.03
N THR A 269 -8.38 13.29 -22.31
CA THR A 269 -8.78 14.29 -21.31
C THR A 269 -8.59 15.72 -21.81
N GLY A 270 -7.72 15.93 -22.79
CA GLY A 270 -7.27 17.26 -23.22
C GLY A 270 -6.29 17.90 -22.21
N PHE A 271 -5.77 17.14 -21.26
CA PHE A 271 -4.78 17.58 -20.30
C PHE A 271 -3.37 17.45 -20.85
N ASP A 272 -2.41 18.11 -20.20
CA ASP A 272 -1.00 18.15 -20.55
C ASP A 272 -0.20 17.94 -19.24
N PHE A 273 0.24 16.68 -19.03
CA PHE A 273 0.89 16.29 -17.77
C PHE A 273 2.37 16.65 -17.80
N PHE A 274 2.89 17.10 -16.65
CA PHE A 274 4.32 17.39 -16.47
C PHE A 274 4.88 18.41 -17.47
N LYS A 275 4.04 19.28 -18.01
CA LYS A 275 4.32 20.25 -19.07
C LYS A 275 5.52 21.18 -18.84
N ASN A 276 6.04 21.28 -17.63
CA ASN A 276 7.24 22.04 -17.31
C ASN A 276 8.52 21.20 -17.36
N LEU A 277 8.42 19.91 -17.66
CA LEU A 277 9.59 19.10 -18.00
C LEU A 277 10.17 19.57 -19.35
N PRO A 278 11.49 19.38 -19.59
CA PRO A 278 12.04 19.63 -20.93
C PRO A 278 11.34 18.79 -22.00
N ASP A 279 10.88 19.36 -23.10
CA ASP A 279 10.13 18.71 -24.20
C ASP A 279 10.77 17.40 -24.67
N THR A 280 12.11 17.33 -24.72
CA THR A 280 12.83 16.10 -25.10
C THR A 280 12.67 14.96 -24.11
N LEU A 281 12.50 15.27 -22.83
CA LEU A 281 12.25 14.29 -21.77
C LEU A 281 10.78 13.87 -21.80
N GLU A 282 9.87 14.85 -21.72
CA GLU A 282 8.42 14.68 -21.73
C GLU A 282 7.99 13.80 -22.92
N ASN A 283 8.25 14.22 -24.15
CA ASN A 283 7.97 13.46 -25.37
C ASN A 283 8.51 12.01 -25.37
N ARG A 284 9.62 11.77 -24.68
CA ARG A 284 10.22 10.43 -24.59
C ARG A 284 9.48 9.52 -23.62
N ILE A 285 9.06 10.08 -22.44
CA ILE A 285 8.50 9.28 -21.35
C ILE A 285 7.00 9.04 -21.50
N GLU A 286 6.31 9.85 -22.30
CA GLU A 286 4.85 9.83 -22.42
C GLU A 286 4.32 9.00 -23.58
N LYS A 287 5.10 8.90 -24.68
CA LYS A 287 4.69 8.23 -25.94
C LYS A 287 4.44 6.72 -25.83
N LYS A 288 5.05 6.04 -24.86
CA LYS A 288 4.94 4.58 -24.76
C LYS A 288 5.08 4.10 -23.33
N VAL A 289 4.41 2.99 -23.04
CA VAL A 289 4.60 2.28 -21.77
C VAL A 289 5.97 1.62 -21.74
N ILE A 290 6.80 1.98 -20.76
CA ILE A 290 8.05 1.31 -20.41
C ILE A 290 7.86 0.75 -19.01
N LEU A 291 7.50 -0.52 -18.89
CA LEU A 291 7.19 -1.15 -17.61
C LEU A 291 8.43 -1.35 -16.72
N ALA A 292 9.60 -1.60 -17.29
CA ALA A 292 10.81 -2.00 -16.54
C ALA A 292 11.12 -1.12 -15.31
N PRO A 293 11.04 0.23 -15.35
CA PRO A 293 11.24 1.06 -14.16
C PRO A 293 10.10 1.00 -13.13
N TRP A 294 8.97 0.42 -13.50
CA TRP A 294 7.75 0.35 -12.67
C TRP A 294 7.45 -1.07 -12.19
N LEU A 295 8.15 -2.05 -12.72
CA LEU A 295 8.05 -3.39 -12.15
C LEU A 295 8.83 -3.41 -10.84
N PRO A 296 8.28 -4.03 -9.79
CA PRO A 296 9.08 -4.31 -8.61
C PRO A 296 10.36 -4.98 -9.07
N ASP A 297 11.53 -4.46 -8.65
CA ASP A 297 12.71 -5.32 -8.69
C ASP A 297 12.25 -6.60 -8.03
N THR A 298 12.33 -7.71 -8.76
CA THR A 298 12.18 -9.01 -8.12
C THR A 298 13.22 -8.99 -7.01
N LYS A 299 12.77 -8.61 -5.81
CA LYS A 299 13.64 -8.64 -4.62
C LYS A 299 14.19 -10.03 -4.65
N MET A 300 15.51 -10.17 -4.67
CA MET A 300 16.13 -11.49 -4.59
C MET A 300 15.40 -12.25 -3.48
N GLY A 301 14.47 -13.15 -3.85
CA GLY A 301 13.59 -13.83 -2.91
C GLY A 301 12.09 -13.53 -3.00
N GLU A 302 11.58 -12.90 -4.09
CA GLU A 302 10.14 -12.83 -4.41
C GLU A 302 9.92 -13.02 -5.90
N THR A 303 8.92 -13.85 -6.23
CA THR A 303 8.42 -14.07 -7.60
C THR A 303 6.89 -14.02 -7.60
N LEU A 304 6.30 -13.80 -8.78
CA LEU A 304 4.86 -13.96 -8.93
C LEU A 304 4.51 -15.45 -8.90
N PRO A 305 3.32 -15.82 -8.34
CA PRO A 305 2.82 -17.18 -8.45
C PRO A 305 2.70 -17.59 -9.93
N LEU A 306 3.08 -18.82 -10.26
CA LEU A 306 2.98 -19.37 -11.61
C LEU A 306 1.55 -19.22 -12.16
N ASP A 307 1.43 -18.97 -13.48
CA ASP A 307 0.12 -18.94 -14.13
C ASP A 307 -0.54 -20.33 -14.08
N LYS A 308 -1.87 -20.35 -13.96
CA LYS A 308 -2.62 -21.59 -13.88
C LYS A 308 -2.44 -22.47 -15.14
N SER A 309 -2.21 -21.86 -16.30
CA SER A 309 -1.96 -22.58 -17.56
C SER A 309 -0.60 -23.27 -17.62
N GLU A 310 0.36 -22.86 -16.78
CA GLU A 310 1.69 -23.44 -16.66
C GLU A 310 1.76 -24.61 -15.66
N LEU A 311 0.67 -24.82 -14.91
CA LEU A 311 0.64 -25.84 -13.86
C LEU A 311 0.32 -27.24 -14.40
N PRO A 312 0.94 -28.28 -13.84
CA PRO A 312 0.54 -29.65 -14.09
C PRO A 312 -0.93 -29.89 -13.70
N LYS A 313 -1.53 -30.91 -14.30
CA LYS A 313 -2.92 -31.28 -14.04
C LYS A 313 -3.14 -31.52 -12.54
N LYS A 314 -4.14 -30.85 -11.96
CA LYS A 314 -4.49 -30.88 -10.52
C LYS A 314 -3.50 -30.13 -9.58
N ALA A 315 -2.41 -29.57 -10.07
CA ALA A 315 -1.55 -28.73 -9.26
C ALA A 315 -2.17 -27.33 -9.06
N ILE A 316 -1.74 -26.66 -8.00
CA ILE A 316 -2.15 -25.30 -7.65
C ILE A 316 -0.91 -24.43 -7.48
N ASN A 317 -1.03 -23.13 -7.67
CA ASN A 317 0.00 -22.18 -7.29
C ASN A 317 -0.18 -21.70 -5.84
N THR A 318 0.80 -20.98 -5.31
CA THR A 318 0.79 -20.50 -3.92
C THR A 318 -0.39 -19.57 -3.61
N LYS A 319 -0.92 -18.84 -4.61
CA LYS A 319 -2.07 -17.93 -4.45
C LYS A 319 -3.39 -18.68 -4.22
N MET A 320 -3.51 -19.88 -4.79
CA MET A 320 -4.72 -20.69 -4.69
C MET A 320 -4.86 -21.40 -3.33
N LEU A 321 -3.81 -21.44 -2.51
CA LEU A 321 -3.85 -22.07 -1.17
C LEU A 321 -4.93 -21.50 -0.25
N LYS A 322 -5.29 -20.23 -0.43
CA LYS A 322 -6.36 -19.57 0.34
C LYS A 322 -7.75 -20.18 0.12
N ASP A 323 -7.93 -20.93 -0.97
CA ASP A 323 -9.20 -21.55 -1.35
C ASP A 323 -9.37 -22.94 -0.70
N TYR A 324 -8.36 -23.40 0.09
CA TYR A 324 -8.34 -24.70 0.76
C TYR A 324 -8.42 -24.57 2.28
N TYR A 325 -9.16 -25.49 2.90
CA TYR A 325 -9.24 -25.60 4.35
C TYR A 325 -8.05 -26.42 4.88
N LEU A 326 -7.00 -25.77 5.30
CA LEU A 326 -5.71 -26.41 5.61
C LEU A 326 -5.70 -27.17 6.95
N GLU A 327 -6.69 -26.97 7.83
CA GLU A 327 -6.83 -27.73 9.08
C GLU A 327 -7.11 -29.23 8.84
N GLU A 328 -7.73 -29.56 7.71
CA GLU A 328 -7.94 -30.94 7.28
C GLU A 328 -6.68 -31.59 6.66
N GLN A 329 -5.59 -30.85 6.57
CA GLN A 329 -4.32 -31.28 5.99
C GLN A 329 -4.47 -31.92 4.60
N PRO A 330 -5.13 -31.24 3.62
CA PRO A 330 -5.33 -31.82 2.31
C PRO A 330 -3.99 -32.13 1.64
N ASN A 331 -3.92 -33.26 0.93
CA ASN A 331 -2.75 -33.61 0.13
C ASN A 331 -2.79 -32.82 -1.18
N LEU A 332 -1.90 -31.83 -1.32
CA LEU A 332 -1.87 -30.88 -2.44
C LEU A 332 -0.53 -30.93 -3.16
N THR A 333 -0.56 -30.67 -4.46
CA THR A 333 0.64 -30.35 -5.25
C THR A 333 0.69 -28.83 -5.43
N VAL A 334 1.61 -28.17 -4.73
CA VAL A 334 1.79 -26.71 -4.75
C VAL A 334 3.00 -26.38 -5.58
N CYS A 335 2.81 -25.56 -6.64
CA CYS A 335 3.88 -25.14 -7.54
C CYS A 335 4.18 -23.64 -7.35
N GLY A 336 5.46 -23.30 -7.52
CA GLY A 336 5.97 -21.93 -7.44
C GLY A 336 7.47 -21.88 -7.68
N THR A 337 8.04 -20.70 -7.65
CA THR A 337 9.48 -20.50 -7.80
C THR A 337 10.16 -20.54 -6.43
N VAL A 338 11.24 -21.31 -6.30
CA VAL A 338 12.05 -21.35 -5.08
C VAL A 338 12.82 -20.05 -4.93
N VAL A 339 12.41 -19.23 -3.98
CA VAL A 339 13.03 -17.92 -3.70
C VAL A 339 13.94 -17.93 -2.48
N SER A 340 13.86 -18.98 -1.68
CA SER A 340 14.75 -19.21 -0.54
C SER A 340 14.81 -20.69 -0.22
N ALA A 341 16.02 -21.23 -0.13
CA ALA A 341 16.31 -22.54 0.41
C ALA A 341 17.48 -22.43 1.39
N HIS A 342 17.23 -22.67 2.68
CA HIS A 342 18.26 -22.46 3.71
C HIS A 342 18.26 -23.55 4.76
N LYS A 343 19.44 -23.87 5.28
CA LYS A 343 19.64 -24.83 6.37
C LYS A 343 19.66 -24.08 7.72
N SER A 344 18.78 -24.48 8.61
CA SER A 344 18.72 -23.93 9.97
C SER A 344 19.88 -24.42 10.86
N GLY A 345 20.11 -23.75 12.00
CA GLY A 345 21.10 -24.21 13.00
C GLY A 345 20.83 -25.60 13.58
N LYS A 346 19.59 -26.12 13.45
CA LYS A 346 19.23 -27.51 13.82
C LYS A 346 19.37 -28.49 12.67
N GLY A 347 19.87 -28.06 11.52
CA GLY A 347 20.11 -28.88 10.35
C GLY A 347 18.90 -29.11 9.44
N HIS A 348 17.71 -28.57 9.73
CA HIS A 348 16.53 -28.67 8.86
C HIS A 348 16.67 -27.71 7.66
N ILE A 349 16.14 -28.10 6.50
CA ILE A 349 16.09 -27.24 5.32
C ILE A 349 14.67 -26.72 5.15
N PHE A 350 14.56 -25.39 4.95
CA PHE A 350 13.32 -24.70 4.62
C PHE A 350 13.38 -24.19 3.19
N ILE A 351 12.39 -24.58 2.37
CA ILE A 351 12.25 -24.19 0.97
C ILE A 351 11.02 -23.31 0.86
N ASN A 352 11.19 -22.04 0.53
CA ASN A 352 10.07 -21.08 0.42
C ASN A 352 9.78 -20.81 -1.05
N LEU A 353 8.51 -20.93 -1.43
CA LEU A 353 8.03 -20.62 -2.77
C LEU A 353 7.49 -19.20 -2.83
N ASP A 354 7.79 -18.50 -3.93
CA ASP A 354 7.32 -17.19 -4.37
C ASP A 354 7.63 -16.03 -3.43
N LYS A 355 7.66 -16.24 -2.10
CA LYS A 355 8.03 -15.23 -1.10
C LYS A 355 8.88 -15.80 0.02
N LYS A 356 9.98 -15.09 0.35
CA LYS A 356 10.85 -15.46 1.47
C LYS A 356 10.29 -14.99 2.83
N PHE A 357 10.85 -15.53 3.91
CA PHE A 357 10.58 -15.06 5.27
C PHE A 357 10.92 -13.54 5.39
N PRO A 358 10.08 -12.72 6.09
CA PRO A 358 8.92 -13.12 6.90
C PRO A 358 7.58 -13.24 6.14
N GLU A 359 7.53 -12.89 4.86
CA GLU A 359 6.29 -12.84 4.05
C GLU A 359 5.99 -14.16 3.33
N THR A 360 6.54 -15.26 3.80
CA THR A 360 6.41 -16.59 3.19
C THR A 360 4.95 -16.96 2.96
N VAL A 361 4.61 -17.31 1.72
CA VAL A 361 3.26 -17.73 1.32
C VAL A 361 3.09 -19.25 1.30
N PHE A 362 4.20 -19.99 1.13
CA PHE A 362 4.28 -21.43 1.26
C PHE A 362 5.69 -21.87 1.58
N SER A 363 5.84 -22.80 2.52
CA SER A 363 7.13 -23.36 2.94
C SER A 363 7.09 -24.89 2.95
N ALA A 364 8.08 -25.52 2.34
CA ALA A 364 8.34 -26.94 2.53
C ALA A 364 9.52 -27.14 3.47
N THR A 365 9.39 -28.11 4.37
CA THR A 365 10.45 -28.45 5.35
C THR A 365 10.96 -29.86 5.07
N VAL A 366 12.31 -29.99 4.99
CA VAL A 366 13.01 -31.26 5.03
C VAL A 366 13.71 -31.37 6.38
N TRP A 367 13.34 -32.37 7.15
CA TRP A 367 13.98 -32.57 8.47
C TRP A 367 15.41 -33.06 8.29
N ALA A 368 16.28 -32.78 9.25
CA ALA A 368 17.68 -33.14 9.20
C ALA A 368 17.89 -34.67 8.99
N SER A 369 16.98 -35.51 9.50
CA SER A 369 16.98 -36.96 9.33
C SER A 369 16.72 -37.38 7.88
N ASP A 370 16.01 -36.58 7.11
CA ASP A 370 15.50 -36.94 5.79
C ASP A 370 16.34 -36.37 4.64
N ILE A 371 17.26 -35.42 4.96
CA ILE A 371 18.16 -34.82 3.95
C ILE A 371 18.99 -35.87 3.21
N LYS A 372 19.38 -36.93 3.90
CA LYS A 372 20.13 -38.05 3.30
C LYS A 372 19.39 -38.80 2.18
N ASN A 373 18.09 -38.61 2.09
CA ASN A 373 17.25 -39.23 1.04
C ASN A 373 17.37 -38.51 -0.31
N PHE A 374 17.97 -37.29 -0.32
CA PHE A 374 18.19 -36.50 -1.52
C PHE A 374 19.64 -36.69 -2.00
N SER A 375 19.81 -36.95 -3.29
CA SER A 375 21.13 -37.14 -3.93
C SER A 375 21.83 -35.82 -4.29
N TYR A 376 21.20 -34.67 -4.07
CA TYR A 376 21.67 -33.35 -4.45
C TYR A 376 21.49 -32.34 -3.29
N ASP A 377 22.20 -31.23 -3.38
CA ASP A 377 22.09 -30.13 -2.38
C ASP A 377 20.83 -29.29 -2.67
N LEU A 378 19.80 -29.51 -1.85
CA LEU A 378 18.52 -28.78 -1.94
C LEU A 378 18.68 -27.27 -1.83
N THR A 379 19.73 -26.79 -1.14
CA THR A 379 19.93 -25.34 -0.95
C THR A 379 20.60 -24.65 -2.13
N ALA A 380 21.39 -25.39 -2.90
CA ALA A 380 22.08 -24.90 -4.08
C ALA A 380 21.28 -25.15 -5.36
N GLU A 381 20.75 -26.39 -5.51
CA GLU A 381 20.17 -26.84 -6.78
C GLU A 381 18.76 -26.28 -7.06
N LEU A 382 18.00 -25.93 -6.01
CA LEU A 382 16.60 -25.49 -6.19
C LEU A 382 16.43 -24.00 -6.34
N MET A 383 17.44 -23.19 -6.01
CA MET A 383 17.32 -21.74 -6.06
C MET A 383 16.92 -21.23 -7.44
N LEU A 384 15.87 -20.39 -7.47
CA LEU A 384 15.29 -19.79 -8.68
C LEU A 384 14.66 -20.79 -9.68
N LYS A 385 14.60 -22.08 -9.33
CA LYS A 385 13.88 -23.06 -10.15
C LYS A 385 12.38 -23.03 -9.84
N GLN A 386 11.59 -23.28 -10.85
CA GLN A 386 10.14 -23.53 -10.70
C GLN A 386 9.95 -24.99 -10.30
N VAL A 387 9.33 -25.21 -9.17
CA VAL A 387 9.14 -26.57 -8.61
C VAL A 387 7.69 -26.81 -8.24
N CYS A 388 7.29 -28.06 -8.22
CA CYS A 388 6.04 -28.52 -7.61
C CYS A 388 6.35 -29.43 -6.44
N ILE A 389 5.70 -29.19 -5.31
CA ILE A 389 5.88 -29.92 -4.06
C ILE A 389 4.55 -30.54 -3.67
N THR A 390 4.55 -31.89 -3.48
CA THR A 390 3.37 -32.66 -3.15
C THR A 390 3.43 -33.15 -1.70
N GLY A 391 2.38 -32.92 -0.95
CA GLY A 391 2.27 -33.41 0.43
C GLY A 391 1.06 -32.89 1.16
N PRO A 392 0.83 -33.39 2.41
CA PRO A 392 -0.17 -32.84 3.29
C PRO A 392 0.20 -31.38 3.65
N VAL A 393 -0.69 -30.44 3.31
CA VAL A 393 -0.48 -29.01 3.60
C VAL A 393 -1.23 -28.64 4.87
N THR A 394 -0.53 -28.06 5.83
CA THR A 394 -1.06 -27.55 7.09
C THR A 394 -0.64 -26.10 7.31
N THR A 395 -0.99 -25.51 8.43
CA THR A 395 -0.59 -24.15 8.78
C THR A 395 0.37 -24.14 9.97
N TYR A 396 1.52 -23.52 9.84
CA TYR A 396 2.45 -23.26 10.94
C TYR A 396 2.64 -21.75 11.13
N LYS A 397 2.22 -21.23 12.29
CA LYS A 397 2.27 -19.79 12.63
C LYS A 397 1.63 -18.90 11.53
N GLY A 398 0.54 -19.35 10.95
CA GLY A 398 -0.17 -18.62 9.89
C GLY A 398 0.39 -18.83 8.47
N THR A 399 1.51 -19.56 8.29
CA THR A 399 2.09 -19.86 6.99
C THR A 399 1.69 -21.26 6.55
N PRO A 400 1.10 -21.46 5.34
CA PRO A 400 0.90 -22.77 4.74
C PRO A 400 2.23 -23.52 4.61
N THR A 401 2.30 -24.75 5.08
CA THR A 401 3.53 -25.52 5.11
C THR A 401 3.27 -27.02 4.85
N THR A 402 4.29 -27.69 4.32
CA THR A 402 4.31 -29.15 4.16
C THR A 402 5.66 -29.72 4.59
N TYR A 403 5.71 -31.05 4.79
CA TYR A 403 6.93 -31.76 5.12
C TYR A 403 7.22 -32.77 4.03
N ILE A 404 8.41 -32.75 3.46
CA ILE A 404 8.85 -33.68 2.42
C ILE A 404 9.98 -34.56 2.94
N LYS A 405 9.90 -35.86 2.64
CA LYS A 405 10.82 -36.88 3.17
C LYS A 405 11.79 -37.40 2.12
N GLY A 406 11.49 -37.24 0.85
CA GLY A 406 12.30 -37.72 -0.25
C GLY A 406 12.03 -36.98 -1.55
N PRO A 407 12.83 -37.23 -2.58
CA PRO A 407 12.77 -36.53 -3.87
C PRO A 407 11.45 -36.76 -4.62
N GLU A 408 10.73 -37.84 -4.35
CA GLU A 408 9.43 -38.14 -4.98
C GLU A 408 8.34 -37.10 -4.69
N ALA A 409 8.52 -36.32 -3.64
CA ALA A 409 7.59 -35.27 -3.24
C ALA A 409 7.90 -33.93 -3.92
N LEU A 410 8.99 -33.80 -4.66
CA LEU A 410 9.44 -32.56 -5.29
C LEU A 410 9.91 -32.83 -6.71
N PHE A 411 9.38 -32.10 -7.70
CA PHE A 411 9.89 -32.14 -9.06
C PHE A 411 10.07 -30.73 -9.64
N ILE A 412 11.03 -30.57 -10.54
CA ILE A 412 11.36 -29.30 -11.17
C ILE A 412 10.57 -29.22 -12.48
N LEU A 413 9.83 -28.11 -12.67
CA LEU A 413 9.10 -27.87 -13.91
C LEU A 413 10.11 -27.64 -15.06
N GLY A 414 9.86 -28.27 -16.22
CA GLY A 414 10.72 -28.16 -17.39
C GLY A 414 11.87 -29.16 -17.47
N GLU A 415 12.13 -29.99 -16.45
CA GLU A 415 13.13 -31.05 -16.49
C GLU A 415 12.53 -32.45 -16.78
N GLN A 416 11.23 -32.55 -17.08
CA GLN A 416 10.57 -33.81 -17.47
C GLN A 416 10.21 -33.85 -18.96
N GLU A 417 11.19 -33.76 -19.85
CA GLU A 417 11.03 -34.13 -21.26
C GLU A 417 12.28 -34.88 -21.77
N ASP A 418 12.60 -36.04 -21.18
CA ASP A 418 13.46 -37.03 -21.81
C ASP A 418 13.33 -38.41 -21.14
N GLU A 419 12.09 -38.92 -21.01
CA GLU A 419 11.85 -40.36 -20.89
C GLU A 419 10.48 -40.70 -21.47
N ASN A 420 10.43 -40.84 -22.83
CA ASN A 420 9.80 -41.94 -23.59
C ASN A 420 9.88 -41.65 -25.11
#